data_6d03c38099b47e80130fadc417281a9b
#
_entry.id   6d03c38099b47e80130fadc417281a9b
#
_cell.length_a   1.000
_cell.length_b   1.000
_cell.length_c   1.000
_cell.angle_alpha   90.00
_cell.angle_beta   90.00
_cell.angle_gamma   90.00
#
_symmetry.space_group_name_H-M   'P 1'
#
loop_
_entity.id
_entity.type
_entity.pdbx_description
1 polymer ?
#
loop_
_entity_poly.entity_id
_entity_poly.type
_entity_poly.pdbx_seq_one_letter_code
_entity_poly.pdbx_strand_id
1 'polypeptide(L)'
;YFIGAGSNDLLISQMEPNSAWTIGGAVNSQDTPANDSDYTDWCHPANLFGAQSNYGASWNDDGTKLFYTSSYSVKLLPVTTAYDIKTITTSGASYTGTQLGYGPKSIRFKPDGTRFLLGPETQNSVVGQYEIPTPWDLSSVPNNGNTAGATYNLGSGVQGGFISKNGEHIYHSSSNTIYWHKCSTPWDITTASSQGSDGGYDAANSQIILSDDGTQLLTMGTVSSVPTIKSYTLSTPWNIMTET
;
A
#
# COMPACT_ATOMS: atom_id res chain seq x y z
N TYR A 1 -9.04 -6.25 -0.77
CA TYR A 1 -9.21 -4.80 -0.92
C TYR A 1 -8.22 -4.30 -1.94
N PHE A 2 -8.67 -3.55 -2.94
CA PHE A 2 -7.79 -2.92 -3.93
C PHE A 2 -7.84 -1.41 -3.77
N ILE A 3 -6.69 -0.77 -3.88
CA ILE A 3 -6.58 0.67 -3.91
C ILE A 3 -5.88 1.03 -5.20
N GLY A 4 -6.63 1.67 -6.09
CA GLY A 4 -6.10 2.19 -7.35
C GLY A 4 -5.81 3.69 -7.21
N ALA A 5 -4.64 4.15 -7.64
CA ALA A 5 -4.33 5.56 -7.77
C ALA A 5 -4.40 5.96 -9.23
N GLY A 6 -5.39 6.75 -9.60
CA GLY A 6 -5.40 7.53 -10.83
C GLY A 6 -4.83 8.92 -10.57
N SER A 7 -4.42 9.62 -11.61
CA SER A 7 -3.69 10.89 -11.50
C SER A 7 -4.46 12.04 -10.83
N ASN A 8 -5.75 11.94 -10.60
CA ASN A 8 -6.56 12.98 -9.99
C ASN A 8 -7.63 12.49 -9.00
N ASP A 9 -7.88 11.19 -8.89
CA ASP A 9 -8.93 10.65 -8.02
C ASP A 9 -8.47 9.35 -7.37
N LEU A 10 -8.35 9.32 -6.04
CA LEU A 10 -8.18 8.06 -5.32
C LEU A 10 -9.54 7.40 -5.22
N LEU A 11 -9.66 6.23 -5.81
CA LEU A 11 -10.79 5.35 -5.62
C LEU A 11 -10.38 4.25 -4.62
N ILE A 12 -10.98 4.25 -3.45
CA ILE A 12 -10.95 3.10 -2.56
C ILE A 12 -12.17 2.27 -2.89
N SER A 13 -11.96 1.11 -3.50
CA SER A 13 -13.02 0.15 -3.74
C SER A 13 -12.81 -1.08 -2.86
N GLN A 14 -13.91 -1.53 -2.28
CA GLN A 14 -13.96 -2.81 -1.61
C GLN A 14 -14.47 -3.83 -2.62
N MET A 15 -13.67 -4.83 -2.89
CA MET A 15 -14.06 -5.97 -3.70
C MET A 15 -14.11 -7.21 -2.80
N GLU A 16 -15.22 -7.92 -2.83
CA GLU A 16 -15.35 -9.24 -2.22
C GLU A 16 -15.19 -10.29 -3.32
N PRO A 17 -14.02 -10.86 -3.52
CA PRO A 17 -13.85 -11.90 -4.52
C PRO A 17 -14.61 -13.15 -4.09
N ASN A 18 -15.28 -13.80 -5.04
CA ASN A 18 -15.98 -15.09 -4.82
C ASN A 18 -15.04 -16.21 -4.36
N SER A 19 -13.74 -16.02 -4.52
CA SER A 19 -12.68 -16.85 -3.95
C SER A 19 -11.45 -15.98 -3.69
N ALA A 20 -10.72 -16.30 -2.61
CA ALA A 20 -9.50 -15.59 -2.28
C ALA A 20 -8.51 -15.62 -3.47
N TRP A 21 -7.97 -14.45 -3.83
CA TRP A 21 -6.90 -14.28 -4.83
C TRP A 21 -7.26 -14.67 -6.29
N THR A 22 -8.53 -14.90 -6.60
CA THR A 22 -8.96 -15.18 -7.96
C THR A 22 -9.60 -13.92 -8.57
N ILE A 23 -8.95 -13.31 -9.54
CA ILE A 23 -9.51 -12.23 -10.36
C ILE A 23 -10.26 -12.86 -11.55
N GLY A 24 -11.16 -13.77 -11.27
CA GLY A 24 -11.94 -14.47 -12.27
C GLY A 24 -13.37 -13.97 -12.32
N GLY A 25 -13.58 -12.93 -13.06
CA GLY A 25 -14.86 -12.30 -13.30
C GLY A 25 -14.55 -10.88 -13.74
N ALA A 26 -14.44 -10.66 -15.02
CA ALA A 26 -13.96 -9.43 -15.61
C ALA A 26 -14.62 -8.22 -14.95
N VAL A 27 -13.83 -7.42 -14.25
CA VAL A 27 -14.15 -6.01 -14.11
C VAL A 27 -14.05 -5.47 -15.53
N ASN A 28 -15.17 -5.25 -16.18
CA ASN A 28 -15.20 -4.73 -17.53
C ASN A 28 -14.58 -3.34 -17.49
N SER A 29 -13.46 -3.15 -18.15
CA SER A 29 -12.73 -1.87 -18.20
C SER A 29 -13.54 -0.73 -18.85
N GLN A 30 -14.78 -0.99 -19.24
CA GLN A 30 -15.71 -0.03 -19.85
C GLN A 30 -16.79 0.47 -18.90
N ASP A 31 -16.91 -0.10 -17.71
CA ASP A 31 -17.82 0.43 -16.70
C ASP A 31 -17.18 1.66 -16.07
N THR A 32 -17.40 2.80 -16.75
CA THR A 32 -17.03 4.09 -16.16
C THR A 32 -17.92 4.35 -14.95
N PRO A 33 -17.37 4.67 -13.81
CA PRO A 33 -18.09 4.81 -12.55
C PRO A 33 -19.27 5.80 -12.56
N ALA A 34 -19.35 6.65 -13.55
CA ALA A 34 -20.37 7.71 -13.64
C ALA A 34 -21.80 7.21 -13.88
N ASN A 35 -22.01 5.95 -14.31
CA ASN A 35 -23.31 5.46 -14.72
C ASN A 35 -23.70 4.09 -14.14
N ASP A 36 -22.91 3.51 -13.25
CA ASP A 36 -23.25 2.21 -12.69
C ASP A 36 -23.92 2.37 -11.32
N SER A 37 -25.22 2.10 -11.28
CA SER A 37 -26.04 2.06 -10.06
C SER A 37 -25.67 0.91 -9.12
N ASP A 38 -24.87 -0.05 -9.58
CA ASP A 38 -24.49 -1.25 -8.82
C ASP A 38 -23.21 -1.02 -7.98
N TYR A 39 -22.43 0.06 -8.25
CA TYR A 39 -21.32 0.46 -7.40
C TYR A 39 -21.78 1.26 -6.19
N THR A 40 -22.57 0.63 -5.33
CA THR A 40 -23.00 1.27 -4.07
C THR A 40 -21.91 1.32 -3.00
N ASP A 41 -20.73 0.70 -3.25
CA ASP A 41 -19.69 0.46 -2.27
C ASP A 41 -18.48 1.39 -2.46
N TRP A 42 -18.72 2.65 -2.79
CA TRP A 42 -17.68 3.63 -3.06
C TRP A 42 -17.53 4.62 -1.91
N CYS A 43 -16.34 4.72 -1.40
CA CYS A 43 -15.90 5.91 -0.72
C CYS A 43 -15.09 6.75 -1.72
N HIS A 44 -15.61 7.90 -2.15
CA HIS A 44 -14.85 8.86 -2.95
C HIS A 44 -14.06 9.77 -2.01
N PRO A 45 -12.76 9.54 -1.81
CA PRO A 45 -11.98 10.31 -0.84
C PRO A 45 -11.91 11.80 -1.15
N ALA A 46 -12.10 12.21 -2.41
CA ALA A 46 -12.11 13.62 -2.79
C ALA A 46 -13.20 14.41 -2.04
N ASN A 47 -14.36 13.79 -1.75
CA ASN A 47 -15.40 14.42 -0.96
C ASN A 47 -15.09 14.44 0.54
N LEU A 48 -14.20 13.55 1.01
CA LEU A 48 -13.78 13.46 2.40
C LEU A 48 -12.44 14.15 2.66
N PHE A 49 -11.58 14.31 1.64
CA PHE A 49 -10.16 14.65 1.86
C PHE A 49 -9.60 15.73 0.93
N GLY A 50 -10.41 16.28 0.03
CA GLY A 50 -9.93 17.21 -1.01
C GLY A 50 -9.13 16.50 -2.13
N ALA A 51 -8.87 17.18 -3.22
CA ALA A 51 -8.05 16.69 -4.33
C ALA A 51 -6.57 16.61 -3.91
N GLN A 52 -6.18 15.49 -3.28
CA GLN A 52 -4.80 15.19 -2.88
C GLN A 52 -4.36 13.90 -3.56
N SER A 53 -3.11 13.83 -4.00
CA SER A 53 -2.54 12.59 -4.48
C SER A 53 -2.40 11.60 -3.33
N ASN A 54 -3.10 10.48 -3.42
CA ASN A 54 -3.10 9.41 -2.41
C ASN A 54 -2.46 8.18 -3.03
N TYR A 55 -1.68 7.41 -2.25
CA TYR A 55 -0.83 6.39 -2.81
C TYR A 55 -0.90 5.02 -2.15
N GLY A 56 -1.22 4.95 -0.87
CA GLY A 56 -1.31 3.69 -0.16
C GLY A 56 -2.33 3.72 0.98
N ALA A 57 -2.89 2.57 1.34
CA ALA A 57 -3.74 2.45 2.49
C ALA A 57 -3.54 1.13 3.23
N SER A 58 -3.93 1.11 4.49
CA SER A 58 -3.83 -0.06 5.37
C SER A 58 -4.92 -0.01 6.42
N TRP A 59 -5.54 -1.16 6.68
CA TRP A 59 -6.41 -1.36 7.83
C TRP A 59 -5.58 -1.67 9.08
N ASN A 60 -6.12 -1.32 10.25
CA ASN A 60 -5.72 -1.99 11.48
C ASN A 60 -6.31 -3.41 11.53
N ASP A 61 -5.83 -4.24 12.46
CA ASP A 61 -6.20 -5.66 12.50
C ASP A 61 -7.68 -5.93 12.80
N ASP A 62 -8.38 -5.02 13.49
CA ASP A 62 -9.80 -5.16 13.80
C ASP A 62 -10.73 -4.50 12.77
N GLY A 63 -10.17 -3.85 11.74
CA GLY A 63 -10.92 -3.23 10.65
C GLY A 63 -11.69 -1.96 11.04
N THR A 64 -11.46 -1.41 12.23
CA THR A 64 -12.17 -0.20 12.71
C THR A 64 -11.48 1.10 12.32
N LYS A 65 -10.25 1.01 11.79
CA LYS A 65 -9.43 2.14 11.36
C LYS A 65 -8.83 1.88 9.99
N LEU A 66 -9.08 2.76 9.05
CA LEU A 66 -8.42 2.79 7.77
C LEU A 66 -7.41 3.94 7.76
N PHE A 67 -6.16 3.62 7.49
CA PHE A 67 -5.11 4.60 7.31
C PHE A 67 -4.79 4.75 5.83
N TYR A 68 -4.54 5.97 5.39
CA TYR A 68 -4.10 6.21 4.02
C TYR A 68 -3.02 7.28 3.96
N THR A 69 -2.22 7.22 2.91
CA THR A 69 -1.18 8.20 2.65
C THR A 69 -1.70 9.27 1.69
N SER A 70 -1.35 10.51 1.95
CA SER A 70 -1.70 11.65 1.11
C SER A 70 -0.51 12.59 1.03
N SER A 71 0.05 12.79 -0.17
CA SER A 71 1.24 13.63 -0.40
C SER A 71 2.33 13.46 0.68
N TYR A 72 2.28 14.20 1.77
CA TYR A 72 3.24 14.21 2.88
C TYR A 72 2.62 13.77 4.21
N SER A 73 1.43 13.17 4.21
CA SER A 73 0.72 12.85 5.45
C SER A 73 0.17 11.44 5.46
N VAL A 74 0.07 10.89 6.66
CA VAL A 74 -0.75 9.72 6.97
C VAL A 74 -2.01 10.22 7.65
N LYS A 75 -3.16 9.76 7.19
CA LYS A 75 -4.48 10.14 7.73
C LYS A 75 -5.21 8.89 8.22
N LEU A 76 -5.95 9.05 9.30
CA LEU A 76 -6.82 8.04 9.88
C LEU A 76 -8.27 8.30 9.48
N LEU A 77 -8.98 7.26 9.09
CA LEU A 77 -10.41 7.22 8.88
C LEU A 77 -11.04 6.22 9.85
N PRO A 78 -11.74 6.68 10.89
CA PRO A 78 -12.51 5.81 11.74
C PRO A 78 -13.66 5.18 10.95
N VAL A 79 -13.95 3.91 11.24
CA VAL A 79 -14.99 3.12 10.58
C VAL A 79 -15.88 2.53 11.66
N THR A 80 -17.20 2.68 11.54
CA THR A 80 -18.14 2.22 12.59
C THR A 80 -18.46 0.73 12.47
N THR A 81 -18.36 0.16 11.27
CA THR A 81 -18.50 -1.28 11.03
C THR A 81 -17.17 -1.80 10.48
N ALA A 82 -16.58 -2.76 11.17
CA ALA A 82 -15.27 -3.29 10.82
C ALA A 82 -15.17 -3.67 9.33
N TYR A 83 -14.12 -3.20 8.66
CA TYR A 83 -13.82 -3.41 7.24
C TYR A 83 -14.88 -2.91 6.24
N ASP A 84 -15.88 -2.15 6.67
CA ASP A 84 -16.91 -1.59 5.80
C ASP A 84 -16.63 -0.12 5.49
N ILE A 85 -16.11 0.15 4.29
CA ILE A 85 -15.76 1.51 3.84
C ILE A 85 -16.96 2.45 3.74
N LYS A 86 -18.19 1.94 3.64
CA LYS A 86 -19.42 2.75 3.63
C LYS A 86 -19.67 3.43 4.96
N THR A 87 -19.11 2.89 6.03
CA THR A 87 -19.31 3.37 7.40
C THR A 87 -18.15 4.26 7.88
N ILE A 88 -17.33 4.77 6.96
CA ILE A 88 -16.27 5.73 7.26
C ILE A 88 -16.91 7.02 7.82
N THR A 89 -16.42 7.44 8.96
CA THR A 89 -16.78 8.73 9.57
C THR A 89 -15.74 9.79 9.21
N THR A 90 -16.16 11.04 9.16
CA THR A 90 -15.29 12.16 8.76
C THR A 90 -14.06 12.32 9.66
N SER A 91 -12.93 12.51 9.03
CA SER A 91 -11.59 12.86 9.52
C SER A 91 -11.24 12.52 10.98
N GLY A 92 -10.45 11.46 11.13
CA GLY A 92 -9.67 11.22 12.33
C GLY A 92 -8.35 12.01 12.34
N ALA A 93 -7.46 11.64 13.26
CA ALA A 93 -6.14 12.23 13.40
C ALA A 93 -5.31 12.14 12.10
N SER A 94 -4.43 13.10 11.90
CA SER A 94 -3.44 13.07 10.82
C SER A 94 -2.04 13.27 11.38
N TYR A 95 -1.07 12.59 10.77
CA TYR A 95 0.34 12.82 10.96
C TYR A 95 0.93 13.38 9.67
N THR A 96 1.60 14.51 9.76
CA THR A 96 2.28 15.14 8.63
C THR A 96 3.78 15.02 8.83
N GLY A 97 4.42 14.22 7.99
CA GLY A 97 5.86 14.00 8.00
C GLY A 97 6.48 14.50 6.70
N THR A 98 7.38 15.44 6.78
CA THR A 98 7.99 16.07 5.58
C THR A 98 9.25 15.37 5.09
N GLN A 99 9.78 14.39 5.82
CA GLN A 99 11.06 13.75 5.46
C GLN A 99 10.96 12.58 4.50
N LEU A 100 9.79 12.03 4.36
CA LEU A 100 9.58 11.07 3.28
C LEU A 100 9.09 11.84 2.07
N GLY A 101 9.88 12.52 1.31
CA GLY A 101 9.53 13.24 0.12
C GLY A 101 8.13 12.94 -0.49
N TYR A 102 7.97 12.95 -1.75
CA TYR A 102 6.66 12.98 -2.41
C TYR A 102 6.01 11.58 -2.57
N GLY A 103 4.90 11.33 -1.87
CA GLY A 103 3.98 10.24 -2.20
C GLY A 103 4.42 8.82 -1.86
N PRO A 104 4.44 8.43 -0.57
CA PRO A 104 4.72 7.05 -0.18
C PRO A 104 3.71 6.08 -0.78
N LYS A 105 4.18 5.03 -1.45
CA LYS A 105 3.37 4.08 -2.22
C LYS A 105 2.70 3.01 -1.36
N SER A 106 3.17 2.81 -0.14
CA SER A 106 2.62 1.83 0.79
C SER A 106 2.71 2.34 2.23
N ILE A 107 1.76 1.92 3.03
CA ILE A 107 1.78 2.07 4.48
C ILE A 107 1.39 0.74 5.10
N ARG A 108 2.09 0.35 6.14
CA ARG A 108 1.75 -0.86 6.89
C ARG A 108 1.99 -0.63 8.37
N PHE A 109 0.99 -0.96 9.18
CA PHE A 109 1.09 -0.91 10.64
C PHE A 109 1.51 -2.27 11.19
N LYS A 110 2.34 -2.23 12.23
CA LYS A 110 2.58 -3.38 13.07
C LYS A 110 1.26 -3.80 13.74
N PRO A 111 0.95 -5.10 13.86
CA PRO A 111 -0.32 -5.58 14.39
C PRO A 111 -0.71 -5.02 15.76
N ASP A 112 0.27 -4.70 16.62
CA ASP A 112 0.01 -4.08 17.93
C ASP A 112 -0.22 -2.56 17.88
N GLY A 113 -0.13 -1.93 16.70
CA GLY A 113 -0.34 -0.50 16.51
C GLY A 113 0.75 0.41 17.04
N THR A 114 1.88 -0.14 17.49
CA THR A 114 2.97 0.65 18.12
C THR A 114 3.96 1.21 17.12
N ARG A 115 3.87 0.80 15.85
CA ARG A 115 4.80 1.19 14.79
C ARG A 115 4.13 1.13 13.43
N PHE A 116 4.57 1.96 12.49
CA PHE A 116 4.28 1.77 11.08
C PHE A 116 5.52 1.94 10.21
N LEU A 117 5.50 1.28 9.07
CA LEU A 117 6.43 1.48 7.97
C LEU A 117 5.72 2.25 6.86
N LEU A 118 6.41 3.21 6.29
CA LEU A 118 5.88 4.11 5.27
C LEU A 118 6.86 4.19 4.09
N GLY A 119 6.35 4.02 2.90
CA GLY A 119 7.14 3.99 1.67
C GLY A 119 6.90 2.70 0.87
N PRO A 120 7.66 2.43 -0.17
CA PRO A 120 8.70 3.30 -0.74
C PRO A 120 8.12 4.56 -1.37
N GLU A 121 8.98 5.54 -1.52
CA GLU A 121 8.65 6.87 -2.01
C GLU A 121 9.30 7.13 -3.36
N THR A 122 8.60 7.87 -4.23
CA THR A 122 9.04 8.06 -5.62
C THR A 122 10.32 8.89 -5.79
N GLN A 123 10.58 9.85 -4.90
CA GLN A 123 11.73 10.74 -5.07
C GLN A 123 13.00 10.24 -4.40
N ASN A 124 12.90 9.73 -3.19
CA ASN A 124 14.08 9.36 -2.41
C ASN A 124 14.30 7.84 -2.33
N SER A 125 13.35 7.05 -2.83
CA SER A 125 13.42 5.58 -2.83
C SER A 125 13.72 5.00 -1.44
N VAL A 126 13.08 5.56 -0.40
CA VAL A 126 13.28 5.15 0.99
C VAL A 126 12.01 4.56 1.61
N VAL A 127 12.19 3.68 2.57
CA VAL A 127 11.17 3.29 3.54
C VAL A 127 11.53 3.90 4.88
N GLY A 128 10.57 4.53 5.54
CA GLY A 128 10.71 5.09 6.88
C GLY A 128 9.98 4.25 7.91
N GLN A 129 10.57 4.17 9.10
CA GLN A 129 9.98 3.54 10.29
C GLN A 129 9.57 4.60 11.28
N TYR A 130 8.36 4.49 11.81
CA TYR A 130 7.78 5.44 12.76
C TYR A 130 7.26 4.72 13.98
N GLU A 131 7.61 5.21 15.14
CA GLU A 131 7.09 4.72 16.42
C GLU A 131 5.79 5.44 16.79
N ILE A 132 4.84 4.71 17.35
CA ILE A 132 3.58 5.23 17.85
C ILE A 132 3.50 4.91 19.36
N PRO A 133 3.82 5.85 20.24
CA PRO A 133 3.82 5.64 21.68
C PRO A 133 2.48 5.19 22.26
N THR A 134 1.37 5.73 21.72
CA THR A 134 0.01 5.26 22.04
C THR A 134 -0.51 4.47 20.86
N PRO A 135 -0.70 3.14 20.96
CA PRO A 135 -1.09 2.30 19.82
C PRO A 135 -2.26 2.85 19.00
N TRP A 136 -2.09 2.87 17.69
CA TRP A 136 -3.07 3.34 16.71
C TRP A 136 -3.44 4.83 16.80
N ASP A 137 -2.75 5.62 17.58
CA ASP A 137 -2.96 7.06 17.71
C ASP A 137 -1.88 7.86 16.98
N LEU A 138 -2.20 8.32 15.77
CA LEU A 138 -1.28 9.13 14.96
C LEU A 138 -0.88 10.45 15.65
N SER A 139 -1.70 10.97 16.58
CA SER A 139 -1.36 12.19 17.30
C SER A 139 -0.22 12.00 18.29
N SER A 140 0.02 10.75 18.69
CA SER A 140 1.11 10.38 19.60
C SER A 140 2.46 10.19 18.90
N VAL A 141 2.49 10.17 17.55
CA VAL A 141 3.75 10.03 16.80
C VAL A 141 4.65 11.23 17.09
N PRO A 142 5.88 11.03 17.56
CA PRO A 142 6.77 12.12 17.89
C PRO A 142 7.00 13.04 16.69
N ASN A 143 6.70 14.32 16.87
CA ASN A 143 6.89 15.34 15.84
C ASN A 143 8.32 15.91 15.88
N ASN A 144 9.32 15.03 15.90
CA ASN A 144 10.75 15.39 15.98
C ASN A 144 11.27 15.90 14.63
N GLY A 145 10.72 17.01 14.15
CA GLY A 145 11.10 17.58 12.86
C GLY A 145 10.65 16.73 11.67
N ASN A 146 9.58 15.94 11.87
CA ASN A 146 9.01 15.03 10.83
C ASN A 146 9.96 13.92 10.35
N THR A 147 10.92 13.51 11.16
CA THR A 147 11.86 12.44 10.82
C THR A 147 11.31 11.07 11.18
N ALA A 148 11.46 10.14 10.26
CA ALA A 148 11.38 8.72 10.59
C ALA A 148 12.39 8.38 11.70
N GLY A 149 12.02 7.49 12.62
CA GLY A 149 12.96 6.97 13.61
C GLY A 149 14.14 6.24 12.97
N ALA A 150 13.90 5.58 11.82
CA ALA A 150 14.92 4.97 10.97
C ALA A 150 14.48 5.02 9.50
N THR A 151 15.44 4.98 8.58
CA THR A 151 15.20 4.90 7.14
C THR A 151 16.04 3.80 6.49
N TYR A 152 15.51 3.20 5.43
CA TYR A 152 16.24 2.26 4.59
C TYR A 152 16.13 2.69 3.12
N ASN A 153 17.28 2.79 2.45
CA ASN A 153 17.35 3.18 1.04
C ASN A 153 17.21 1.95 0.15
N LEU A 154 16.24 1.99 -0.75
CA LEU A 154 15.92 0.90 -1.68
C LEU A 154 16.69 0.98 -3.02
N GLY A 155 17.42 2.05 -3.25
CA GLY A 155 18.04 2.34 -4.55
C GLY A 155 17.28 3.40 -5.33
N SER A 156 16.92 3.15 -6.57
CA SER A 156 16.29 4.15 -7.44
C SER A 156 15.00 3.65 -8.13
N GLY A 157 14.19 4.58 -8.60
CA GLY A 157 13.14 4.31 -9.58
C GLY A 157 11.85 3.68 -9.04
N VAL A 158 11.47 3.94 -7.81
CA VAL A 158 10.26 3.36 -7.21
C VAL A 158 8.97 3.83 -7.89
N GLN A 159 8.17 2.87 -8.35
CA GLN A 159 6.84 3.09 -8.95
C GLN A 159 5.71 2.48 -8.12
N GLY A 160 5.91 1.31 -7.55
CA GLY A 160 4.99 0.63 -6.65
C GLY A 160 5.70 0.10 -5.41
N GLY A 161 4.96 -0.25 -4.38
CA GLY A 161 5.55 -0.77 -3.15
C GLY A 161 4.60 -1.64 -2.35
N PHE A 162 5.18 -2.59 -1.62
CA PHE A 162 4.47 -3.48 -0.72
C PHE A 162 5.34 -3.80 0.51
N ILE A 163 4.69 -3.85 1.66
CA ILE A 163 5.28 -4.28 2.93
C ILE A 163 4.43 -5.44 3.45
N SER A 164 5.06 -6.56 3.76
CA SER A 164 4.36 -7.74 4.26
C SER A 164 3.70 -7.50 5.62
N LYS A 165 2.61 -8.22 5.91
CA LYS A 165 1.86 -8.09 7.15
C LYS A 165 2.70 -8.38 8.40
N ASN A 166 3.69 -9.26 8.27
CA ASN A 166 4.63 -9.56 9.36
C ASN A 166 5.78 -8.53 9.47
N GLY A 167 5.86 -7.53 8.57
CA GLY A 167 6.92 -6.52 8.58
C GLY A 167 8.31 -7.03 8.25
N GLU A 168 8.42 -8.22 7.67
CA GLU A 168 9.69 -8.88 7.36
C GLU A 168 10.14 -8.59 5.93
N HIS A 169 9.20 -8.52 4.97
CA HIS A 169 9.50 -8.37 3.55
C HIS A 169 9.04 -7.02 3.02
N ILE A 170 9.91 -6.38 2.25
CA ILE A 170 9.66 -5.11 1.61
C ILE A 170 9.96 -5.28 0.11
N TYR A 171 9.01 -4.89 -0.72
CA TYR A 171 9.14 -4.94 -2.17
C TYR A 171 8.93 -3.56 -2.77
N HIS A 172 9.63 -3.29 -3.84
CA HIS A 172 9.31 -2.15 -4.70
C HIS A 172 9.45 -2.54 -6.17
N SER A 173 8.71 -1.86 -7.01
CA SER A 173 8.84 -2.00 -8.46
C SER A 173 9.52 -0.80 -9.08
N SER A 174 10.29 -1.05 -10.13
CA SER A 174 10.84 -0.05 -11.02
C SER A 174 10.72 -0.56 -12.46
N SER A 175 9.90 0.12 -13.26
CA SER A 175 9.48 -0.40 -14.57
C SER A 175 8.83 -1.79 -14.42
N ASN A 176 9.36 -2.83 -15.08
CA ASN A 176 8.83 -4.20 -14.96
C ASN A 176 9.70 -5.08 -14.06
N THR A 177 10.54 -4.48 -13.22
CA THR A 177 11.41 -5.20 -12.29
C THR A 177 10.86 -5.04 -10.87
N ILE A 178 10.75 -6.13 -10.14
CA ILE A 178 10.44 -6.13 -8.71
C ILE A 178 11.73 -6.39 -7.94
N TYR A 179 11.98 -5.59 -6.94
CA TYR A 179 13.09 -5.70 -6.01
C TYR A 179 12.57 -6.19 -4.66
N TRP A 180 13.31 -7.10 -4.05
CA TRP A 180 12.97 -7.71 -2.78
C TRP A 180 14.03 -7.40 -1.72
N HIS A 181 13.57 -6.96 -0.56
CA HIS A 181 14.36 -6.69 0.63
C HIS A 181 13.76 -7.44 1.82
N LYS A 182 14.62 -7.87 2.74
CA LYS A 182 14.19 -8.61 3.92
C LYS A 182 14.82 -8.00 5.17
N CYS A 183 14.00 -7.80 6.20
CA CYS A 183 14.44 -7.46 7.55
C CYS A 183 14.79 -8.76 8.29
N SER A 184 15.97 -8.86 8.86
CA SER A 184 16.33 -10.00 9.72
C SER A 184 15.60 -9.98 11.06
N THR A 185 15.16 -8.81 11.50
CA THR A 185 14.24 -8.60 12.60
C THR A 185 12.97 -7.96 12.06
N PRO A 186 11.81 -8.65 12.11
CA PRO A 186 10.54 -8.08 11.63
C PRO A 186 10.27 -6.71 12.25
N TRP A 187 9.75 -5.78 11.41
CA TRP A 187 9.42 -4.41 11.80
C TRP A 187 10.62 -3.52 12.17
N ASP A 188 11.85 -3.98 11.98
CA ASP A 188 13.05 -3.19 12.17
C ASP A 188 13.79 -3.01 10.83
N ILE A 189 13.53 -1.89 10.16
CA ILE A 189 14.13 -1.62 8.84
C ILE A 189 15.64 -1.36 8.90
N THR A 190 16.22 -1.13 10.07
CA THR A 190 17.69 -1.02 10.21
C THR A 190 18.38 -2.34 9.91
N THR A 191 17.63 -3.45 10.00
CA THR A 191 18.12 -4.81 9.72
C THR A 191 17.80 -5.27 8.29
N ALA A 192 17.25 -4.40 7.45
CA ALA A 192 16.88 -4.72 6.07
C ALA A 192 18.12 -4.92 5.19
N SER A 193 18.01 -5.89 4.29
CA SER A 193 19.04 -6.17 3.27
C SER A 193 18.37 -6.56 1.95
N SER A 194 19.01 -6.23 0.84
CA SER A 194 18.54 -6.67 -0.49
C SER A 194 18.68 -8.18 -0.64
N GLN A 195 17.65 -8.81 -1.18
CA GLN A 195 17.61 -10.25 -1.47
C GLN A 195 17.72 -10.54 -2.96
N GLY A 196 17.56 -9.52 -3.80
CA GLY A 196 17.64 -9.62 -5.25
C GLY A 196 16.50 -8.89 -5.97
N SER A 197 16.40 -9.13 -7.26
CA SER A 197 15.36 -8.55 -8.11
C SER A 197 15.06 -9.47 -9.28
N ASP A 198 13.83 -9.38 -9.80
CA ASP A 198 13.40 -10.08 -11.01
C ASP A 198 12.71 -9.12 -11.98
N GLY A 199 13.07 -9.18 -13.27
CA GLY A 199 12.56 -8.32 -14.34
C GLY A 199 11.46 -8.97 -15.19
N GLY A 200 10.98 -10.18 -14.84
CA GLY A 200 9.99 -10.92 -15.61
C GLY A 200 8.55 -10.46 -15.47
N TYR A 201 8.28 -9.48 -14.62
CA TYR A 201 6.92 -9.11 -14.24
C TYR A 201 6.30 -8.07 -15.16
N ASP A 202 5.32 -8.49 -15.96
CA ASP A 202 4.47 -7.53 -16.69
C ASP A 202 3.60 -6.71 -15.72
N ALA A 203 3.31 -5.47 -16.10
CA ALA A 203 2.46 -4.54 -15.34
C ALA A 203 2.97 -4.21 -13.91
N ALA A 204 4.24 -4.48 -13.57
CA ALA A 204 4.79 -4.09 -12.26
C ALA A 204 5.17 -2.61 -12.17
N ASN A 205 4.59 -1.76 -13.03
CA ASN A 205 4.95 -0.35 -13.13
C ASN A 205 4.01 0.60 -12.38
N SER A 206 3.15 0.09 -11.51
CA SER A 206 2.26 0.93 -10.69
C SER A 206 2.14 0.40 -9.27
N GLN A 207 1.62 -0.80 -9.06
CA GLN A 207 1.44 -1.38 -7.74
C GLN A 207 1.73 -2.88 -7.74
N ILE A 208 2.18 -3.37 -6.59
CA ILE A 208 2.42 -4.79 -6.31
C ILE A 208 1.78 -5.17 -4.99
N ILE A 209 1.23 -6.38 -4.91
CA ILE A 209 0.59 -6.91 -3.70
C ILE A 209 0.93 -8.39 -3.58
N LEU A 210 1.33 -8.84 -2.40
CA LEU A 210 1.49 -10.26 -2.11
C LEU A 210 0.41 -10.75 -1.12
N SER A 211 0.06 -12.01 -1.24
CA SER A 211 -0.78 -12.70 -0.26
C SER A 211 -0.11 -12.76 1.11
N ASP A 212 -0.91 -12.92 2.16
CA ASP A 212 -0.40 -12.97 3.55
C ASP A 212 0.51 -14.19 3.82
N ASP A 213 0.41 -15.24 2.99
CA ASP A 213 1.29 -16.40 3.02
C ASP A 213 2.48 -16.30 2.04
N GLY A 214 2.53 -15.25 1.24
CA GLY A 214 3.59 -14.98 0.29
C GLY A 214 3.62 -15.90 -0.92
N THR A 215 2.55 -16.64 -1.22
CA THR A 215 2.50 -17.59 -2.34
C THR A 215 1.92 -17.01 -3.62
N GLN A 216 1.19 -15.91 -3.53
CA GLN A 216 0.58 -15.22 -4.67
C GLN A 216 1.08 -13.79 -4.76
N LEU A 217 1.40 -13.36 -5.96
CA LEU A 217 1.79 -11.99 -6.29
C LEU A 217 0.83 -11.42 -7.32
N LEU A 218 0.33 -10.22 -7.08
CA LEU A 218 -0.42 -9.42 -8.05
C LEU A 218 0.41 -8.23 -8.46
N THR A 219 0.44 -7.95 -9.75
CA THR A 219 0.99 -6.71 -10.31
C THR A 219 -0.11 -5.91 -10.98
N MET A 220 -0.05 -4.60 -10.82
CA MET A 220 -0.97 -3.66 -11.46
C MET A 220 -0.19 -2.56 -12.15
N GLY A 221 -0.62 -2.20 -13.35
CA GLY A 221 0.02 -1.17 -14.13
C GLY A 221 -0.49 -1.11 -15.55
N THR A 222 0.37 -0.72 -16.49
CA THR A 222 0.03 -0.66 -17.91
C THR A 222 0.97 -1.52 -18.76
N VAL A 223 0.39 -2.31 -19.63
CA VAL A 223 1.12 -3.05 -20.68
C VAL A 223 0.66 -2.52 -22.03
N SER A 224 1.57 -1.97 -22.81
CA SER A 224 1.24 -1.34 -24.12
C SER A 224 0.09 -0.32 -24.01
N SER A 225 0.12 0.52 -22.97
CA SER A 225 -0.91 1.53 -22.65
C SER A 225 -2.28 0.97 -22.22
N VAL A 226 -2.39 -0.32 -21.99
CA VAL A 226 -3.62 -0.95 -21.49
C VAL A 226 -3.47 -1.19 -19.98
N PRO A 227 -4.40 -0.68 -19.14
CA PRO A 227 -4.43 -1.02 -17.72
C PRO A 227 -4.53 -2.54 -17.55
N THR A 228 -3.64 -3.10 -16.76
CA THR A 228 -3.46 -4.55 -16.68
C THR A 228 -3.26 -4.97 -15.24
N ILE A 229 -3.91 -6.05 -14.82
CA ILE A 229 -3.65 -6.76 -13.57
C ILE A 229 -3.20 -8.16 -13.92
N LYS A 230 -2.09 -8.61 -13.34
CA LYS A 230 -1.60 -9.98 -13.50
C LYS A 230 -1.38 -10.64 -12.15
N SER A 231 -1.59 -11.96 -12.12
CA SER A 231 -1.32 -12.79 -10.96
C SER A 231 -0.23 -13.80 -11.28
N TYR A 232 0.62 -14.06 -10.30
CA TYR A 232 1.72 -15.01 -10.38
C TYR A 232 1.70 -15.90 -9.13
N THR A 233 2.03 -17.17 -9.30
CA THR A 233 2.24 -18.09 -8.18
C THR A 233 3.73 -18.17 -7.89
N LEU A 234 4.10 -18.08 -6.61
CA LEU A 234 5.47 -18.25 -6.17
C LEU A 234 5.64 -19.66 -5.60
N SER A 235 6.53 -20.48 -6.17
CA SER A 235 6.78 -21.84 -5.71
C SER A 235 7.50 -21.87 -4.36
N THR A 236 8.21 -20.81 -4.00
CA THR A 236 8.77 -20.57 -2.67
C THR A 236 8.16 -19.29 -2.12
N PRO A 237 7.41 -19.37 -0.98
CA PRO A 237 6.78 -18.19 -0.40
C PRO A 237 7.75 -17.01 -0.25
N TRP A 238 7.28 -15.81 -0.60
CA TRP A 238 8.01 -14.54 -0.54
C TRP A 238 9.19 -14.40 -1.50
N ASN A 239 9.58 -15.45 -2.22
CA ASN A 239 10.69 -15.40 -3.16
C ASN A 239 10.18 -15.12 -4.58
N ILE A 240 10.25 -13.85 -5.00
CA ILE A 240 9.81 -13.41 -6.33
C ILE A 240 10.60 -14.04 -7.49
N MET A 241 11.77 -14.60 -7.26
CA MET A 241 12.56 -15.28 -8.29
C MET A 241 12.10 -16.71 -8.57
N THR A 242 10.96 -17.14 -7.99
CA THR A 242 10.43 -18.50 -8.12
C THR A 242 9.00 -18.53 -8.69
N GLU A 243 8.67 -17.53 -9.50
CA GLU A 243 7.38 -17.47 -10.20
C GLU A 243 7.15 -18.66 -11.16
N THR A 244 5.90 -19.06 -11.31
CA THR A 244 5.47 -20.14 -12.22
C THR A 244 4.21 -19.75 -12.98
#